data_69ca16352f00ccfe6962924a883b051f
#
_entry.id   69ca16352f00ccfe6962924a883b051f
#
_cell.length_a   1.000
_cell.length_b   1.000
_cell.length_c   1.000
_cell.angle_alpha   90.00
_cell.angle_beta   90.00
_cell.angle_gamma   90.00
#
_symmetry.space_group_name_H-M   'P 1'
#
loop_
_entity.id
_entity.type
_entity.pdbx_description
1 polymer ?
#
loop_
_entity_poly.entity_id
_entity_poly.type
_entity_poly.pdbx_seq_one_letter_code
_entity_poly.pdbx_strand_id
1 'polypeptide(L)'
;MKKIILFAAVILFGSNVIAQRKTYLLFEFMKVVPQQESAYLETESFWEKVHDQRVKSGVILGWQLWRLQPGGLNQDYQYVTVQVFDDPIKMFQDGPGESYLTIAKRAFPAMSDADLLLKRTESLKSRDLAETFYLEQIDQTKGQFELSLGAVMGINFMKVNPTGYTKYENAESKIFKPEWQNRVDAGRTGSWSFLKVITPQGNALNSGISYVSLDKFKDFNQLYGSANKYNTIHSETDQKAWQEALTTREISSYTAVLIKKVKGLLIL
;
A
#
# COMPACT_ATOMS: atom_id res chain seq x y z
N MET A 1 10.12 31.89 -64.15
CA MET A 1 10.30 32.08 -62.69
C MET A 1 9.35 31.18 -61.95
N LYS A 2 9.86 30.01 -61.45
CA LYS A 2 9.04 29.04 -60.73
C LYS A 2 9.16 29.34 -59.24
N LYS A 3 8.02 29.66 -58.59
CA LYS A 3 7.94 29.86 -57.13
C LYS A 3 7.83 28.47 -56.47
N ILE A 4 8.86 28.09 -55.72
CA ILE A 4 8.82 26.90 -54.85
C ILE A 4 8.17 27.32 -53.52
N ILE A 5 7.02 26.79 -53.22
CA ILE A 5 6.36 26.93 -51.93
C ILE A 5 6.88 25.80 -51.05
N LEU A 6 7.68 26.16 -50.03
CA LEU A 6 8.18 25.24 -49.02
C LEU A 6 7.09 25.06 -47.93
N PHE A 7 6.49 23.88 -47.90
CA PHE A 7 5.52 23.51 -46.85
C PHE A 7 6.30 22.97 -45.64
N ALA A 8 6.44 23.78 -44.61
CA ALA A 8 7.00 23.36 -43.34
C ALA A 8 5.95 22.57 -42.56
N ALA A 9 6.05 21.25 -42.55
CA ALA A 9 5.23 20.40 -41.68
C ALA A 9 5.76 20.52 -40.24
N VAL A 10 5.06 21.26 -39.39
CA VAL A 10 5.30 21.28 -37.95
C VAL A 10 4.75 20.00 -37.37
N ILE A 11 5.63 19.04 -37.10
CA ILE A 11 5.29 17.82 -36.37
C ILE A 11 5.19 18.21 -34.89
N LEU A 12 3.98 18.43 -34.43
CA LEU A 12 3.67 18.55 -33.00
C LEU A 12 3.85 17.17 -32.37
N PHE A 13 5.02 16.90 -31.80
CA PHE A 13 5.20 15.83 -30.84
C PHE A 13 4.39 16.19 -29.60
N GLY A 14 3.15 15.75 -29.55
CA GLY A 14 2.38 15.72 -28.33
C GLY A 14 3.06 14.76 -27.35
N SER A 15 3.88 15.30 -26.46
CA SER A 15 4.33 14.58 -25.29
C SER A 15 3.07 14.24 -24.49
N ASN A 16 2.61 12.97 -24.59
CA ASN A 16 1.65 12.43 -23.67
C ASN A 16 2.29 12.45 -22.28
N VAL A 17 2.13 13.56 -21.57
CA VAL A 17 2.36 13.61 -20.13
C VAL A 17 1.29 12.67 -19.55
N ILE A 18 1.62 11.39 -19.37
CA ILE A 18 0.81 10.49 -18.59
C ILE A 18 0.90 11.05 -17.16
N ALA A 19 -0.10 11.85 -16.79
CA ALA A 19 -0.23 12.31 -15.41
C ALA A 19 -0.22 11.05 -14.53
N GLN A 20 0.76 10.96 -13.65
CA GLN A 20 0.87 9.84 -12.72
C GLN A 20 -0.44 9.76 -11.93
N ARG A 21 -1.20 8.68 -12.15
CA ARG A 21 -2.51 8.50 -11.51
C ARG A 21 -2.28 8.42 -10.01
N LYS A 22 -2.92 9.28 -9.24
CA LYS A 22 -2.83 9.22 -7.78
C LYS A 22 -3.38 7.89 -7.29
N THR A 23 -2.70 7.33 -6.31
CA THR A 23 -3.07 6.06 -5.69
C THR A 23 -3.38 6.29 -4.22
N TYR A 24 -4.47 5.71 -3.76
CA TYR A 24 -4.92 5.78 -2.38
C TYR A 24 -4.98 4.38 -1.81
N LEU A 25 -4.64 4.23 -0.54
CA LEU A 25 -4.61 2.94 0.13
C LEU A 25 -5.40 3.01 1.43
N LEU A 26 -6.21 1.99 1.65
CA LEU A 26 -6.87 1.76 2.93
C LEU A 26 -6.18 0.59 3.61
N PHE A 27 -5.57 0.86 4.76
CA PHE A 27 -4.96 -0.15 5.63
C PHE A 27 -5.90 -0.43 6.81
N GLU A 28 -6.21 -1.70 7.01
CA GLU A 28 -7.05 -2.17 8.10
C GLU A 28 -6.28 -3.21 8.90
N PHE A 29 -5.85 -2.83 10.11
CA PHE A 29 -5.12 -3.70 11.02
C PHE A 29 -6.10 -4.53 11.85
N MET A 30 -5.93 -5.85 11.79
CA MET A 30 -6.84 -6.82 12.39
C MET A 30 -6.21 -7.45 13.62
N LYS A 31 -6.90 -7.33 14.75
CA LYS A 31 -6.61 -8.10 15.95
C LYS A 31 -7.46 -9.35 15.93
N VAL A 32 -6.82 -10.49 15.69
CA VAL A 32 -7.52 -11.78 15.65
C VAL A 32 -7.81 -12.25 17.06
N VAL A 33 -9.04 -12.73 17.28
CA VAL A 33 -9.43 -13.31 18.56
C VAL A 33 -8.60 -14.57 18.84
N PRO A 34 -8.03 -14.73 20.04
CA PRO A 34 -7.24 -15.91 20.38
C PRO A 34 -7.95 -17.21 20.00
N GLN A 35 -7.22 -18.14 19.38
CA GLN A 35 -7.70 -19.43 18.88
C GLN A 35 -8.71 -19.36 17.71
N GLN A 36 -8.99 -18.17 17.14
CA GLN A 36 -9.90 -17.98 16.02
C GLN A 36 -9.18 -17.73 14.69
N GLU A 37 -7.87 -18.00 14.58
CA GLU A 37 -7.10 -17.70 13.37
C GLU A 37 -7.64 -18.45 12.14
N SER A 38 -8.05 -19.73 12.31
CA SER A 38 -8.64 -20.50 11.21
C SER A 38 -9.95 -19.88 10.73
N ALA A 39 -10.85 -19.52 11.65
CA ALA A 39 -12.12 -18.87 11.33
C ALA A 39 -11.90 -17.47 10.69
N TYR A 40 -10.86 -16.76 11.12
CA TYR A 40 -10.46 -15.50 10.50
C TYR A 40 -10.01 -15.71 9.06
N LEU A 41 -9.16 -16.68 8.77
CA LEU A 41 -8.68 -16.98 7.42
C LEU A 41 -9.80 -17.49 6.50
N GLU A 42 -10.81 -18.20 7.01
CA GLU A 42 -12.03 -18.55 6.29
C GLU A 42 -12.84 -17.29 5.94
N THR A 43 -12.98 -16.38 6.90
CA THR A 43 -13.61 -15.06 6.69
C THR A 43 -12.92 -14.28 5.59
N GLU A 44 -11.58 -14.22 5.62
CA GLU A 44 -10.82 -13.51 4.59
C GLU A 44 -10.87 -14.22 3.22
N SER A 45 -11.09 -15.53 3.20
CA SER A 45 -11.35 -16.28 1.94
C SER A 45 -12.73 -15.95 1.34
N PHE A 46 -13.72 -15.66 2.18
CA PHE A 46 -15.01 -15.13 1.73
C PHE A 46 -14.83 -13.71 1.15
N TRP A 47 -14.15 -12.82 1.88
CA TRP A 47 -13.90 -11.45 1.44
C TRP A 47 -13.04 -11.36 0.19
N GLU A 48 -12.06 -12.25 0.00
CA GLU A 48 -11.26 -12.34 -1.22
C GLU A 48 -12.15 -12.44 -2.48
N LYS A 49 -13.20 -13.28 -2.44
CA LYS A 49 -14.15 -13.42 -3.55
C LYS A 49 -15.03 -12.18 -3.75
N VAL A 50 -15.42 -11.53 -2.66
CA VAL A 50 -16.16 -10.25 -2.73
C VAL A 50 -15.27 -9.16 -3.32
N HIS A 51 -14.02 -9.07 -2.89
CA HIS A 51 -13.05 -8.10 -3.42
C HIS A 51 -12.69 -8.37 -4.88
N ASP A 52 -12.69 -9.63 -5.34
CA ASP A 52 -12.54 -9.95 -6.76
C ASP A 52 -13.66 -9.31 -7.60
N GLN A 53 -14.91 -9.33 -7.12
CA GLN A 53 -16.00 -8.64 -7.79
C GLN A 53 -15.88 -7.11 -7.72
N ARG A 54 -15.39 -6.56 -6.60
CA ARG A 54 -15.12 -5.11 -6.47
C ARG A 54 -14.03 -4.66 -7.43
N VAL A 55 -13.01 -5.47 -7.65
CA VAL A 55 -11.97 -5.21 -8.65
C VAL A 55 -12.54 -5.25 -10.06
N LYS A 56 -13.33 -6.28 -10.38
CA LYS A 56 -13.99 -6.42 -11.70
C LYS A 56 -14.94 -5.26 -12.03
N SER A 57 -15.60 -4.71 -11.03
CA SER A 57 -16.49 -3.54 -11.20
C SER A 57 -15.76 -2.19 -11.11
N GLY A 58 -14.43 -2.17 -10.90
CA GLY A 58 -13.64 -0.95 -10.82
C GLY A 58 -13.85 -0.12 -9.55
N VAL A 59 -14.46 -0.71 -8.52
CA VAL A 59 -14.61 -0.07 -7.19
C VAL A 59 -13.25 0.07 -6.51
N ILE A 60 -12.43 -0.98 -6.58
CA ILE A 60 -11.04 -0.99 -6.11
C ILE A 60 -10.11 -1.45 -7.23
N LEU A 61 -8.84 -1.06 -7.16
CA LEU A 61 -7.79 -1.52 -8.09
C LEU A 61 -7.19 -2.86 -7.65
N GLY A 62 -7.27 -3.20 -6.38
CA GLY A 62 -6.75 -4.44 -5.83
C GLY A 62 -6.99 -4.56 -4.34
N TRP A 63 -6.83 -5.78 -3.83
CA TRP A 63 -6.91 -6.12 -2.43
C TRP A 63 -5.80 -7.09 -2.06
N GLN A 64 -5.27 -6.98 -0.84
CA GLN A 64 -4.17 -7.79 -0.33
C GLN A 64 -4.40 -8.11 1.14
N LEU A 65 -4.06 -9.32 1.56
CA LEU A 65 -3.99 -9.73 2.95
C LEU A 65 -2.54 -10.08 3.31
N TRP A 66 -2.03 -9.41 4.32
CA TRP A 66 -0.68 -9.56 4.83
C TRP A 66 -0.70 -10.08 6.26
N ARG A 67 0.15 -11.08 6.55
CA ARG A 67 0.38 -11.56 7.90
C ARG A 67 1.59 -10.85 8.49
N LEU A 68 1.40 -10.19 9.65
CA LEU A 68 2.46 -9.51 10.38
C LEU A 68 3.43 -10.51 11.02
N GLN A 69 4.68 -10.11 11.20
CA GLN A 69 5.75 -10.91 11.77
C GLN A 69 6.38 -10.19 12.97
N PRO A 70 6.63 -10.89 14.08
CA PRO A 70 6.10 -12.21 14.44
C PRO A 70 4.59 -12.15 14.68
N GLY A 71 3.86 -13.23 14.37
CA GLY A 71 2.39 -13.33 14.51
C GLY A 71 1.92 -13.78 15.89
N GLY A 72 2.55 -13.34 16.98
CA GLY A 72 2.22 -13.79 18.33
C GLY A 72 0.94 -13.17 18.89
N LEU A 73 0.24 -13.88 19.80
CA LEU A 73 -0.99 -13.41 20.46
C LEU A 73 -0.81 -12.14 21.31
N ASN A 74 0.42 -11.86 21.73
CA ASN A 74 0.77 -10.65 22.50
C ASN A 74 1.01 -9.42 21.63
N GLN A 75 0.91 -9.55 20.31
CA GLN A 75 0.95 -8.40 19.40
C GLN A 75 -0.41 -7.72 19.33
N ASP A 76 -0.39 -6.42 19.07
CA ASP A 76 -1.62 -5.64 18.91
C ASP A 76 -2.41 -6.10 17.67
N TYR A 77 -1.70 -6.52 16.61
CA TYR A 77 -2.28 -6.97 15.34
C TYR A 77 -1.54 -8.17 14.79
N GLN A 78 -2.27 -9.07 14.12
CA GLN A 78 -1.70 -10.24 13.45
C GLN A 78 -1.75 -10.10 11.94
N TYR A 79 -2.69 -9.30 11.42
CA TYR A 79 -2.89 -9.14 9.99
C TYR A 79 -3.15 -7.68 9.63
N VAL A 80 -2.90 -7.34 8.37
CA VAL A 80 -3.34 -6.09 7.76
C VAL A 80 -3.91 -6.40 6.37
N THR A 81 -5.10 -5.86 6.09
CA THR A 81 -5.63 -5.80 4.72
C THR A 81 -5.24 -4.47 4.08
N VAL A 82 -4.99 -4.51 2.78
CA VAL A 82 -4.68 -3.32 1.99
C VAL A 82 -5.61 -3.29 0.79
N GLN A 83 -6.44 -2.27 0.71
CA GLN A 83 -7.25 -1.97 -0.46
C GLN A 83 -6.62 -0.82 -1.23
N VAL A 84 -6.61 -0.90 -2.56
CA VAL A 84 -5.99 0.09 -3.44
C VAL A 84 -7.05 0.77 -4.29
N PHE A 85 -7.03 2.10 -4.34
CA PHE A 85 -8.01 2.94 -5.05
C PHE A 85 -7.30 3.96 -5.97
N ASP A 86 -8.02 4.41 -6.99
CA ASP A 86 -7.62 5.52 -7.87
C ASP A 86 -8.33 6.84 -7.56
N ASP A 87 -9.25 6.81 -6.60
CA ASP A 87 -10.08 7.94 -6.20
C ASP A 87 -10.33 7.91 -4.68
N PRO A 88 -10.06 9.00 -3.95
CA PRO A 88 -10.30 9.06 -2.51
C PRO A 88 -11.80 8.97 -2.17
N ILE A 89 -12.69 9.43 -3.05
CA ILE A 89 -14.13 9.35 -2.81
C ILE A 89 -14.57 7.88 -2.79
N LYS A 90 -14.07 7.06 -3.72
CA LYS A 90 -14.30 5.61 -3.72
C LYS A 90 -13.79 4.96 -2.43
N MET A 91 -12.64 5.42 -1.92
CA MET A 91 -12.05 4.90 -0.70
C MET A 91 -12.90 5.21 0.54
N PHE A 92 -13.42 6.45 0.67
CA PHE A 92 -14.23 6.86 1.82
C PHE A 92 -15.68 6.38 1.78
N GLN A 93 -16.24 6.17 0.59
CA GLN A 93 -17.63 5.76 0.41
C GLN A 93 -17.82 4.24 0.21
N ASP A 94 -16.74 3.45 0.35
CA ASP A 94 -16.72 2.01 0.04
C ASP A 94 -17.17 1.70 -1.42
N GLY A 95 -16.97 2.69 -2.31
CA GLY A 95 -17.33 2.68 -3.73
C GLY A 95 -18.69 3.28 -4.02
N PRO A 96 -18.80 4.08 -5.11
CA PRO A 96 -20.07 4.67 -5.51
C PRO A 96 -21.01 3.61 -6.07
N GLY A 97 -22.20 3.52 -5.52
CA GLY A 97 -23.38 3.03 -6.22
C GLY A 97 -23.76 1.56 -6.09
N GLU A 98 -22.89 0.65 -5.65
CA GLU A 98 -23.29 -0.75 -5.48
C GLU A 98 -23.33 -1.17 -4.00
N SER A 99 -24.45 -1.73 -3.58
CA SER A 99 -24.59 -2.25 -2.22
C SER A 99 -23.71 -3.49 -2.02
N TYR A 100 -23.30 -3.74 -0.76
CA TYR A 100 -22.62 -4.98 -0.40
C TYR A 100 -23.34 -6.22 -0.96
N LEU A 101 -24.68 -6.30 -0.81
CA LEU A 101 -25.46 -7.43 -1.29
C LEU A 101 -25.32 -7.63 -2.81
N THR A 102 -25.36 -6.56 -3.60
CA THR A 102 -25.19 -6.64 -5.05
C THR A 102 -23.84 -7.26 -5.42
N ILE A 103 -22.78 -6.84 -4.78
CA ILE A 103 -21.43 -7.34 -5.04
C ILE A 103 -21.27 -8.78 -4.52
N ALA A 104 -21.70 -9.03 -3.27
CA ALA A 104 -21.62 -10.36 -2.65
C ALA A 104 -22.44 -11.42 -3.40
N LYS A 105 -23.59 -11.04 -3.96
CA LYS A 105 -24.42 -11.94 -4.77
C LYS A 105 -23.72 -12.36 -6.07
N ARG A 106 -22.94 -11.48 -6.69
CA ARG A 106 -22.10 -11.86 -7.84
C ARG A 106 -20.98 -12.84 -7.45
N ALA A 107 -20.42 -12.68 -6.26
CA ALA A 107 -19.39 -13.59 -5.76
C ALA A 107 -19.96 -14.96 -5.35
N PHE A 108 -21.21 -14.97 -4.85
CA PHE A 108 -21.88 -16.16 -4.31
C PHE A 108 -23.35 -16.25 -4.81
N PRO A 109 -23.58 -16.55 -6.09
CA PRO A 109 -24.94 -16.51 -6.68
C PRO A 109 -25.91 -17.50 -6.05
N ALA A 110 -25.42 -18.61 -5.47
CA ALA A 110 -26.25 -19.62 -4.83
C ALA A 110 -26.65 -19.29 -3.37
N MET A 111 -26.00 -18.31 -2.72
CA MET A 111 -26.34 -17.92 -1.34
C MET A 111 -27.56 -17.01 -1.32
N SER A 112 -28.42 -17.15 -0.30
CA SER A 112 -29.49 -16.19 -0.07
C SER A 112 -28.97 -14.84 0.44
N ASP A 113 -29.76 -13.77 0.28
CA ASP A 113 -29.40 -12.45 0.79
C ASP A 113 -29.27 -12.45 2.32
N ALA A 114 -30.10 -13.24 3.00
CA ALA A 114 -30.02 -13.41 4.46
C ALA A 114 -28.69 -14.07 4.87
N ASP A 115 -28.26 -15.13 4.16
CA ASP A 115 -26.97 -15.78 4.44
C ASP A 115 -25.79 -14.85 4.17
N LEU A 116 -25.84 -14.04 3.12
CA LEU A 116 -24.80 -13.05 2.81
C LEU A 116 -24.69 -11.98 3.90
N LEU A 117 -25.82 -11.47 4.39
CA LEU A 117 -25.83 -10.53 5.50
C LEU A 117 -25.33 -11.16 6.81
N LEU A 118 -25.70 -12.43 7.06
CA LEU A 118 -25.18 -13.18 8.19
C LEU A 118 -23.65 -13.33 8.09
N LYS A 119 -23.11 -13.71 6.95
CA LYS A 119 -21.66 -13.80 6.72
C LYS A 119 -20.93 -12.48 6.99
N ARG A 120 -21.50 -11.34 6.56
CA ARG A 120 -20.97 -10.02 6.88
C ARG A 120 -20.90 -9.77 8.37
N THR A 121 -21.97 -10.09 9.10
CA THR A 121 -22.02 -9.91 10.56
C THR A 121 -21.06 -10.87 11.27
N GLU A 122 -20.97 -12.12 10.81
CA GLU A 122 -20.06 -13.12 11.37
C GLU A 122 -18.57 -12.78 11.17
N SER A 123 -18.24 -11.97 10.18
CA SER A 123 -16.86 -11.51 9.95
C SER A 123 -16.25 -10.83 11.18
N LEU A 124 -17.07 -10.24 12.04
CA LEU A 124 -16.63 -9.57 13.26
C LEU A 124 -16.38 -10.53 14.43
N LYS A 125 -16.77 -11.81 14.35
CA LYS A 125 -16.63 -12.76 15.45
C LYS A 125 -15.20 -13.27 15.65
N SER A 126 -14.41 -13.34 14.59
CA SER A 126 -13.05 -13.87 14.62
C SER A 126 -11.96 -12.80 14.74
N ARG A 127 -12.33 -11.54 14.61
CA ARG A 127 -11.40 -10.42 14.62
C ARG A 127 -12.01 -9.11 15.09
N ASP A 128 -11.15 -8.20 15.52
CA ASP A 128 -11.46 -6.80 15.73
C ASP A 128 -10.68 -5.96 14.71
N LEU A 129 -11.36 -4.97 14.09
CA LEU A 129 -10.74 -3.96 13.26
C LEU A 129 -10.25 -2.83 14.16
N ALA A 130 -9.02 -2.94 14.62
CA ALA A 130 -8.51 -2.10 15.69
C ALA A 130 -7.93 -0.78 15.21
N GLU A 131 -7.29 -0.75 14.05
CA GLU A 131 -6.73 0.48 13.46
C GLU A 131 -7.02 0.55 11.96
N THR A 132 -7.33 1.77 11.49
CA THR A 132 -7.54 2.04 10.09
C THR A 132 -6.80 3.31 9.68
N PHE A 133 -6.05 3.23 8.57
CA PHE A 133 -5.36 4.36 7.97
C PHE A 133 -5.83 4.55 6.53
N TYR A 134 -6.30 5.75 6.23
CA TYR A 134 -6.57 6.21 4.87
C TYR A 134 -5.35 6.99 4.39
N LEU A 135 -4.73 6.53 3.31
CA LEU A 135 -3.41 6.97 2.87
C LEU A 135 -3.45 7.46 1.42
N GLU A 136 -2.73 8.54 1.12
CA GLU A 136 -2.41 8.99 -0.23
C GLU A 136 -0.96 8.66 -0.55
N GLN A 137 -0.71 7.98 -1.67
CA GLN A 137 0.64 7.76 -2.15
C GLN A 137 1.15 9.05 -2.78
N ILE A 138 2.20 9.63 -2.19
CA ILE A 138 2.76 10.92 -2.61
C ILE A 138 4.10 10.76 -3.34
N ASP A 139 4.80 9.64 -3.16
CA ASP A 139 6.02 9.34 -3.90
C ASP A 139 6.28 7.82 -3.99
N GLN A 140 7.13 7.40 -4.94
CA GLN A 140 7.56 6.00 -5.10
C GLN A 140 8.83 5.89 -5.97
N THR A 141 9.50 4.75 -5.90
CA THR A 141 10.54 4.37 -6.85
C THR A 141 9.94 4.08 -8.22
N LYS A 142 10.75 4.30 -9.27
CA LYS A 142 10.42 3.88 -10.63
C LYS A 142 10.67 2.38 -10.79
N GLY A 143 10.00 1.78 -11.77
CA GLY A 143 10.09 0.35 -12.07
C GLY A 143 8.79 -0.37 -11.79
N GLN A 144 8.68 -1.57 -12.34
CA GLN A 144 7.54 -2.46 -12.10
C GLN A 144 7.94 -3.55 -11.12
N PHE A 145 7.20 -3.71 -10.06
CA PHE A 145 7.38 -4.79 -9.10
C PHE A 145 6.10 -5.60 -8.98
N GLU A 146 6.14 -6.83 -9.47
CA GLU A 146 5.01 -7.74 -9.35
C GLU A 146 5.01 -8.42 -7.98
N LEU A 147 4.00 -8.11 -7.17
CA LEU A 147 3.76 -8.79 -5.91
C LEU A 147 3.32 -10.24 -6.17
N SER A 148 4.04 -11.20 -5.59
CA SER A 148 3.68 -12.62 -5.56
C SER A 148 3.37 -13.06 -4.13
N LEU A 149 2.58 -14.12 -3.95
CA LEU A 149 2.38 -14.71 -2.63
C LEU A 149 3.74 -15.06 -2.02
N GLY A 150 3.91 -14.79 -0.73
CA GLY A 150 5.20 -14.90 -0.05
C GLY A 150 6.08 -13.64 -0.15
N ALA A 151 5.68 -12.62 -0.92
CA ALA A 151 6.36 -11.32 -0.89
C ALA A 151 6.39 -10.75 0.51
N VAL A 152 7.46 -10.02 0.83
CA VAL A 152 7.67 -9.40 2.14
C VAL A 152 7.53 -7.89 2.02
N MET A 153 6.90 -7.27 3.01
CA MET A 153 6.74 -5.81 3.09
C MET A 153 7.17 -5.31 4.46
N GLY A 154 8.08 -4.34 4.47
CA GLY A 154 8.28 -3.47 5.61
C GLY A 154 7.22 -2.37 5.59
N ILE A 155 6.49 -2.22 6.69
CA ILE A 155 5.52 -1.13 6.90
C ILE A 155 6.11 -0.23 7.96
N ASN A 156 6.57 0.95 7.56
CA ASN A 156 7.25 1.88 8.45
C ASN A 156 6.31 3.05 8.75
N PHE A 157 5.91 3.16 10.00
CA PHE A 157 5.08 4.26 10.50
C PHE A 157 5.96 5.39 11.02
N MET A 158 5.68 6.61 10.57
CA MET A 158 6.44 7.80 10.95
C MET A 158 5.58 8.77 11.73
N LYS A 159 6.08 9.14 12.92
CA LYS A 159 5.58 10.29 13.66
C LYS A 159 6.44 11.50 13.32
N VAL A 160 5.81 12.51 12.76
CA VAL A 160 6.46 13.75 12.35
C VAL A 160 5.79 14.92 13.03
N ASN A 161 6.57 15.82 13.60
CA ASN A 161 6.02 17.05 14.14
C ASN A 161 5.35 17.85 13.02
N PRO A 162 4.11 18.34 13.17
CA PRO A 162 3.42 19.08 12.11
C PRO A 162 4.20 20.26 11.53
N THR A 163 5.00 20.95 12.33
CA THR A 163 5.88 22.03 11.86
C THR A 163 7.06 21.54 10.99
N GLY A 164 7.32 20.23 11.00
CA GLY A 164 8.41 19.58 10.28
C GLY A 164 7.99 18.87 8.98
N TYR A 165 6.72 18.86 8.60
CA TYR A 165 6.22 18.08 7.45
C TYR A 165 6.99 18.35 6.17
N THR A 166 7.18 19.62 5.81
CA THR A 166 7.93 19.97 4.58
C THR A 166 9.39 19.49 4.64
N LYS A 167 10.04 19.60 5.80
CA LYS A 167 11.43 19.12 5.97
C LYS A 167 11.48 17.61 5.82
N TYR A 168 10.52 16.88 6.40
CA TYR A 168 10.43 15.43 6.33
C TYR A 168 10.12 14.95 4.90
N GLU A 169 9.10 15.52 4.23
CA GLU A 169 8.77 15.17 2.85
C GLU A 169 9.97 15.41 1.89
N ASN A 170 10.73 16.49 2.11
CA ASN A 170 11.96 16.74 1.36
C ASN A 170 13.06 15.69 1.67
N ALA A 171 13.20 15.25 2.93
CA ALA A 171 14.15 14.21 3.29
C ALA A 171 13.79 12.87 2.60
N GLU A 172 12.52 12.48 2.61
CA GLU A 172 12.07 11.26 1.95
C GLU A 172 12.31 11.31 0.43
N SER A 173 11.91 12.41 -0.24
CA SER A 173 11.98 12.50 -1.70
C SER A 173 13.38 12.78 -2.23
N LYS A 174 14.23 13.51 -1.50
CA LYS A 174 15.56 13.96 -1.99
C LYS A 174 16.74 13.19 -1.43
N ILE A 175 16.57 12.52 -0.28
CA ILE A 175 17.66 11.79 0.38
C ILE A 175 17.38 10.29 0.40
N PHE A 176 16.22 9.86 0.91
CA PHE A 176 15.91 8.42 1.03
C PHE A 176 15.50 7.79 -0.28
N LYS A 177 14.61 8.41 -1.08
CA LYS A 177 14.14 7.85 -2.35
C LYS A 177 15.28 7.55 -3.35
N PRO A 178 16.29 8.42 -3.58
CA PRO A 178 17.41 8.09 -4.46
C PRO A 178 18.15 6.82 -4.04
N GLU A 179 18.35 6.60 -2.74
CA GLU A 179 18.95 5.37 -2.23
C GLU A 179 18.04 4.16 -2.46
N TRP A 180 16.73 4.29 -2.22
CA TRP A 180 15.76 3.23 -2.52
C TRP A 180 15.73 2.92 -4.01
N GLN A 181 15.83 3.94 -4.90
CA GLN A 181 15.90 3.73 -6.33
C GLN A 181 17.15 2.94 -6.72
N ASN A 182 18.32 3.29 -6.19
CA ASN A 182 19.55 2.54 -6.41
C ASN A 182 19.44 1.08 -5.99
N ARG A 183 18.71 0.79 -4.91
CA ARG A 183 18.45 -0.58 -4.45
C ARG A 183 17.51 -1.33 -5.39
N VAL A 184 16.48 -0.66 -5.90
CA VAL A 184 15.55 -1.23 -6.89
C VAL A 184 16.29 -1.53 -8.19
N ASP A 185 17.09 -0.59 -8.70
CA ASP A 185 17.85 -0.75 -9.94
C ASP A 185 18.90 -1.86 -9.84
N ALA A 186 19.43 -2.08 -8.63
CA ALA A 186 20.34 -3.20 -8.32
C ALA A 186 19.64 -4.52 -8.01
N GLY A 187 18.30 -4.60 -8.07
CA GLY A 187 17.53 -5.81 -7.75
C GLY A 187 17.55 -6.22 -6.28
N ARG A 188 18.00 -5.32 -5.39
CA ARG A 188 18.09 -5.57 -3.94
C ARG A 188 16.78 -5.32 -3.19
N THR A 189 15.88 -4.54 -3.78
CA THR A 189 14.54 -4.22 -3.28
C THR A 189 13.58 -4.30 -4.46
N GLY A 190 12.34 -4.69 -4.23
CA GLY A 190 11.33 -4.75 -5.26
C GLY A 190 10.77 -3.36 -5.60
N SER A 191 10.32 -2.64 -4.58
CA SER A 191 9.87 -1.25 -4.72
C SER A 191 9.84 -0.55 -3.36
N TRP A 192 9.81 0.78 -3.39
CA TRP A 192 9.56 1.64 -2.25
C TRP A 192 8.43 2.61 -2.57
N SER A 193 7.57 2.88 -1.59
CA SER A 193 6.46 3.82 -1.71
C SER A 193 6.38 4.70 -0.47
N PHE A 194 6.04 5.97 -0.65
CA PHE A 194 5.87 6.95 0.41
C PHE A 194 4.43 7.47 0.45
N LEU A 195 3.80 7.36 1.60
CA LEU A 195 2.39 7.58 1.81
C LEU A 195 2.18 8.63 2.90
N LYS A 196 1.18 9.49 2.70
CA LYS A 196 0.71 10.46 3.68
C LYS A 196 -0.60 9.99 4.28
N VAL A 197 -0.74 10.08 5.60
CA VAL A 197 -2.00 9.78 6.28
C VAL A 197 -2.98 10.92 5.99
N ILE A 198 -4.13 10.60 5.39
CA ILE A 198 -5.24 11.54 5.18
C ILE A 198 -6.06 11.62 6.46
N THR A 199 -6.45 10.45 6.99
CA THR A 199 -7.13 10.35 8.28
C THR A 199 -6.87 8.98 8.92
N PRO A 200 -6.54 8.93 10.22
CA PRO A 200 -6.53 7.71 11.00
C PRO A 200 -7.91 7.47 11.60
N GLN A 201 -8.24 6.22 11.93
CA GLN A 201 -9.46 5.84 12.65
C GLN A 201 -9.18 4.75 13.69
N GLY A 202 -10.12 4.54 14.63
CA GLY A 202 -9.95 3.61 15.72
C GLY A 202 -8.76 3.99 16.61
N ASN A 203 -7.96 3.02 17.04
CA ASN A 203 -6.78 3.26 17.87
C ASN A 203 -5.73 4.16 17.20
N ALA A 204 -5.75 4.23 15.86
CA ALA A 204 -4.85 5.07 15.09
C ALA A 204 -5.04 6.58 15.33
N LEU A 205 -6.23 7.02 15.81
CA LEU A 205 -6.51 8.44 16.12
C LEU A 205 -5.48 9.06 17.08
N ASN A 206 -5.00 8.29 18.04
CA ASN A 206 -4.06 8.76 19.07
C ASN A 206 -2.60 8.35 18.79
N SER A 207 -2.33 7.72 17.64
CA SER A 207 -0.99 7.21 17.32
C SER A 207 0.03 8.30 17.03
N GLY A 208 -0.40 9.48 16.57
CA GLY A 208 0.46 10.56 16.08
C GLY A 208 1.16 10.24 14.75
N ILE A 209 0.79 9.13 14.09
CA ILE A 209 1.36 8.71 12.80
C ILE A 209 0.85 9.65 11.70
N SER A 210 1.79 10.21 10.93
CA SER A 210 1.50 11.17 9.87
C SER A 210 1.85 10.64 8.48
N TYR A 211 2.80 9.69 8.42
CA TYR A 211 3.27 9.10 7.16
C TYR A 211 3.54 7.61 7.33
N VAL A 212 3.56 6.92 6.19
CA VAL A 212 3.94 5.51 6.09
C VAL A 212 4.86 5.34 4.89
N SER A 213 5.96 4.60 5.04
CA SER A 213 6.68 4.08 3.88
C SER A 213 6.55 2.57 3.78
N LEU A 214 6.55 2.06 2.55
CA LEU A 214 6.44 0.64 2.26
C LEU A 214 7.67 0.20 1.49
N ASP A 215 8.42 -0.74 2.08
CA ASP A 215 9.56 -1.38 1.45
C ASP A 215 9.14 -2.78 1.03
N LYS A 216 9.03 -3.04 -0.28
CA LYS A 216 8.54 -4.33 -0.78
C LYS A 216 9.70 -5.17 -1.32
N PHE A 217 9.69 -6.45 -0.98
CA PHE A 217 10.68 -7.44 -1.36
C PHE A 217 9.99 -8.67 -1.94
N LYS A 218 10.66 -9.35 -2.87
CA LYS A 218 10.17 -10.59 -3.46
C LYS A 218 9.95 -11.69 -2.40
N ASP A 219 10.88 -11.77 -1.44
CA ASP A 219 10.89 -12.76 -0.37
C ASP A 219 11.88 -12.34 0.73
N PHE A 220 12.02 -13.16 1.77
CA PHE A 220 13.00 -12.94 2.85
C PHE A 220 14.45 -13.01 2.36
N ASN A 221 14.76 -13.77 1.29
CA ASN A 221 16.12 -13.81 0.75
C ASN A 221 16.51 -12.46 0.15
N GLN A 222 15.59 -11.79 -0.56
CA GLN A 222 15.84 -10.44 -1.05
C GLN A 222 15.98 -9.45 0.10
N LEU A 223 15.14 -9.53 1.13
CA LEU A 223 15.20 -8.65 2.29
C LEU A 223 16.53 -8.80 3.05
N TYR A 224 16.88 -10.00 3.47
CA TYR A 224 18.07 -10.23 4.31
C TYR A 224 19.36 -10.36 3.50
N GLY A 225 19.32 -10.89 2.29
CA GLY A 225 20.48 -10.97 1.40
C GLY A 225 20.99 -9.60 0.96
N SER A 226 20.12 -8.59 0.95
CA SER A 226 20.50 -7.21 0.66
C SER A 226 21.12 -6.49 1.87
N ALA A 227 20.75 -6.85 3.11
CA ALA A 227 21.21 -6.18 4.33
C ALA A 227 22.73 -6.14 4.46
N ASN A 228 23.43 -7.20 3.99
CA ASN A 228 24.90 -7.29 4.04
C ASN A 228 25.61 -6.46 2.94
N LYS A 229 24.87 -5.79 2.04
CA LYS A 229 25.43 -5.02 0.91
C LYS A 229 25.19 -3.51 1.04
N TYR A 230 24.75 -3.04 2.18
CA TYR A 230 24.38 -1.63 2.41
C TYR A 230 25.54 -0.66 2.64
N ASN A 231 26.77 -1.10 2.52
CA ASN A 231 27.91 -0.18 2.56
C ASN A 231 28.02 0.60 1.24
N THR A 232 27.02 1.39 0.90
CA THR A 232 27.22 2.52 0.00
C THR A 232 28.05 3.53 0.79
N ILE A 233 29.29 3.70 0.43
CA ILE A 233 30.16 4.73 0.99
C ILE A 233 29.61 6.06 0.47
N HIS A 234 28.81 6.73 1.28
CA HIS A 234 28.38 8.10 1.01
C HIS A 234 29.55 9.04 1.33
N SER A 235 29.66 10.14 0.56
CA SER A 235 30.57 11.24 0.94
C SER A 235 30.25 11.74 2.36
N GLU A 236 31.16 12.40 3.03
CA GLU A 236 30.90 13.00 4.36
C GLU A 236 29.67 13.92 4.35
N THR A 237 29.48 14.66 3.26
CA THR A 237 28.32 15.53 3.07
C THR A 237 27.03 14.73 2.99
N ASP A 238 27.02 13.61 2.27
CA ASP A 238 25.85 12.74 2.15
C ASP A 238 25.53 12.06 3.49
N GLN A 239 26.56 11.64 4.22
CA GLN A 239 26.39 11.07 5.57
C GLN A 239 25.75 12.08 6.54
N LYS A 240 26.20 13.34 6.52
CA LYS A 240 25.62 14.39 7.34
C LYS A 240 24.17 14.65 6.98
N ALA A 241 23.86 14.80 5.70
CA ALA A 241 22.48 14.98 5.22
C ALA A 241 21.58 13.79 5.61
N TRP A 242 22.10 12.58 5.52
CA TRP A 242 21.41 11.36 5.96
C TRP A 242 21.11 11.38 7.46
N GLN A 243 22.09 11.69 8.29
CA GLN A 243 21.91 11.79 9.74
C GLN A 243 20.90 12.88 10.14
N GLU A 244 20.96 14.04 9.52
CA GLU A 244 19.96 15.10 9.71
C GLU A 244 18.56 14.65 9.28
N ALA A 245 18.43 13.93 8.17
CA ALA A 245 17.15 13.39 7.69
C ALA A 245 16.56 12.39 8.69
N LEU A 246 17.37 11.54 9.32
CA LEU A 246 16.92 10.59 10.35
C LEU A 246 16.27 11.27 11.55
N THR A 247 16.67 12.50 11.88
CA THR A 247 16.10 13.25 13.02
C THR A 247 14.75 13.89 12.73
N THR A 248 14.25 13.82 11.49
CA THR A 248 12.99 14.46 11.09
C THR A 248 11.75 13.69 11.52
N ARG A 249 11.90 12.45 11.98
CA ARG A 249 10.79 11.57 12.38
C ARG A 249 11.20 10.58 13.46
N GLU A 250 10.20 10.08 14.16
CA GLU A 250 10.25 8.81 14.88
C GLU A 250 9.69 7.72 13.98
N ILE A 251 10.26 6.52 14.04
CA ILE A 251 9.86 5.39 13.20
C ILE A 251 9.54 4.17 14.05
N SER A 252 8.45 3.48 13.70
CA SER A 252 8.16 2.12 14.15
C SER A 252 7.78 1.27 12.95
N SER A 253 8.17 -0.01 12.96
CA SER A 253 8.05 -0.84 11.75
C SER A 253 7.43 -2.20 12.06
N TYR A 254 6.61 -2.67 11.11
CA TYR A 254 6.19 -4.06 11.02
C TYR A 254 6.80 -4.71 9.78
N THR A 255 7.10 -6.00 9.88
CA THR A 255 7.36 -6.84 8.72
C THR A 255 6.13 -7.68 8.44
N ALA A 256 5.71 -7.77 7.19
CA ALA A 256 4.52 -8.51 6.79
C ALA A 256 4.79 -9.43 5.60
N VAL A 257 4.09 -10.56 5.53
CA VAL A 257 4.15 -11.53 4.42
C VAL A 257 2.81 -11.57 3.71
N LEU A 258 2.82 -11.44 2.38
CA LEU A 258 1.63 -11.51 1.54
C LEU A 258 1.09 -12.93 1.49
N ILE A 259 -0.14 -13.16 1.95
CA ILE A 259 -0.77 -14.48 1.99
C ILE A 259 -1.98 -14.61 1.07
N LYS A 260 -2.64 -13.50 0.71
CA LYS A 260 -3.73 -13.47 -0.27
C LYS A 260 -3.68 -12.18 -1.07
N LYS A 261 -4.15 -12.23 -2.32
CA LYS A 261 -4.30 -11.03 -3.14
C LYS A 261 -5.38 -11.19 -4.20
N VAL A 262 -6.05 -10.09 -4.50
CA VAL A 262 -6.83 -9.88 -5.72
C VAL A 262 -6.17 -8.75 -6.50
N LYS A 263 -5.82 -8.99 -7.76
CA LYS A 263 -5.14 -8.02 -8.62
C LYS A 263 -6.09 -7.54 -9.71
N GLY A 264 -6.26 -6.24 -9.86
CA GLY A 264 -6.86 -5.64 -11.04
C GLY A 264 -5.91 -5.66 -12.24
N LEU A 265 -6.45 -5.41 -13.44
CA LEU A 265 -5.70 -5.41 -14.71
C LEU A 265 -4.61 -4.34 -14.80
N LEU A 266 -4.59 -3.36 -13.89
CA LEU A 266 -3.70 -2.20 -13.88
C LEU A 266 -3.27 -1.88 -12.44
N ILE A 267 -2.39 -2.69 -11.85
CA ILE A 267 -1.61 -2.24 -10.70
C ILE A 267 -0.19 -2.05 -11.20
N LEU A 268 0.20 -0.80 -11.26
CA LEU A 268 1.55 -0.31 -11.56
C LEU A 268 2.54 -0.77 -10.47
#